data_b2f17e13e724751c28d85a7761671918
#
_entry.id   b2f17e13e724751c28d85a7761671918
#
_cell.length_a   1.000
_cell.length_b   1.000
_cell.length_c   1.000
_cell.angle_alpha   90.00
_cell.angle_beta   90.00
_cell.angle_gamma   90.00
#
_symmetry.space_group_name_H-M   'P 1'
#
loop_
_entity.id
_entity.type
_entity.pdbx_description
1 polymer ?
#
loop_
_entity_poly.entity_id
_entity_poly.type
_entity_poly.pdbx_seq_one_letter_code
_entity_poly.pdbx_strand_id
1 'polypeptide(L)' 'MTGTVKKIVREKNFGFIKGQDGREYFFHRSCLKNIEFEDLTEGREVTFEDAEGDRGLRAEDIFV' A
#
# COMPACT_ATOMS: atom_id res chain seq x y z
N MET A 1 -2.81 7.18 -8.01
CA MET A 1 -3.34 5.89 -8.50
C MET A 1 -4.24 5.28 -7.44
N THR A 2 -5.26 4.57 -7.86
CA THR A 2 -6.18 3.86 -6.97
C THR A 2 -5.82 2.38 -6.93
N GLY A 3 -6.02 1.74 -5.79
CA GLY A 3 -5.78 0.31 -5.67
C GLY A 3 -6.50 -0.26 -4.47
N THR A 4 -6.27 -1.54 -4.24
CA THR A 4 -6.89 -2.28 -3.16
C THR A 4 -5.80 -3.00 -2.36
N VAL A 5 -5.89 -2.92 -1.04
CA VAL A 5 -4.93 -3.61 -0.17
C VAL A 5 -5.07 -5.10 -0.37
N LYS A 6 -4.01 -5.76 -0.83
CA LYS A 6 -4.03 -7.18 -1.14
C LYS A 6 -3.55 -8.01 0.05
N LYS A 7 -2.50 -7.56 0.73
CA LYS A 7 -1.92 -8.31 1.83
C LYS A 7 -1.28 -7.37 2.83
N ILE A 8 -1.37 -7.72 4.10
CA ILE A 8 -0.74 -6.97 5.18
C ILE A 8 0.09 -7.94 6.01
N VAL A 9 1.37 -7.60 6.19
CA VAL A 9 2.30 -8.38 7.02
C VAL A 9 2.55 -7.56 8.28
N ARG A 10 1.72 -7.79 9.31
CA ARG A 10 1.69 -6.93 10.49
C ARG A 10 2.99 -6.95 11.27
N GLU A 11 3.59 -8.11 11.43
CA GLU A 11 4.81 -8.22 12.24
C GLU A 11 6.00 -7.55 11.58
N LYS A 12 5.93 -7.24 10.30
CA LYS A 12 7.03 -6.61 9.58
C LYS A 12 6.70 -5.20 9.12
N ASN A 13 5.51 -4.70 9.47
CA ASN A 13 5.09 -3.32 9.20
C ASN A 13 5.02 -2.96 7.73
N PHE A 14 4.66 -3.92 6.87
CA PHE A 14 4.51 -3.64 5.44
C PHE A 14 3.33 -4.41 4.86
N GLY A 15 3.03 -4.14 3.60
CA GLY A 15 1.99 -4.84 2.88
C GLY A 15 2.11 -4.61 1.39
N PHE A 16 1.08 -5.08 0.66
CA PHE A 16 1.02 -4.97 -0.78
C PHE A 16 -0.34 -4.44 -1.21
N ILE A 17 -0.33 -3.58 -2.21
CA ILE A 17 -1.53 -3.02 -2.82
C ILE A 17 -1.56 -3.47 -4.26
N LYS A 18 -2.72 -3.93 -4.72
CA LYS A 18 -2.93 -4.20 -6.14
C LYS A 18 -3.48 -2.94 -6.77
N GLY A 19 -2.72 -2.32 -7.66
CA GLY A 19 -3.14 -1.12 -8.34
C GLY A 19 -4.20 -1.38 -9.39
N GLN A 20 -4.87 -0.31 -9.80
CA GLN A 20 -5.88 -0.42 -10.87
C GLN A 20 -5.25 -0.87 -12.19
N ASP A 21 -3.94 -0.77 -12.33
CA ASP A 21 -3.20 -1.23 -13.50
C ASP A 21 -2.88 -2.73 -13.45
N GLY A 22 -3.32 -3.42 -12.40
CA GLY A 22 -3.10 -4.86 -12.24
C GLY A 22 -1.75 -5.22 -11.63
N ARG A 23 -0.92 -4.25 -11.33
CA ARG A 23 0.39 -4.50 -10.73
C ARG A 23 0.32 -4.47 -9.21
N GLU A 24 1.28 -5.13 -8.56
CA GLU A 24 1.39 -5.12 -7.11
C GLU A 24 2.42 -4.11 -6.68
N TYR A 25 2.07 -3.33 -5.64
CA TYR A 25 2.92 -2.28 -5.11
C TYR A 25 3.20 -2.57 -3.64
N PHE A 26 4.48 -2.58 -3.29
CA PHE A 26 4.90 -2.73 -1.90
C PHE A 26 4.69 -1.40 -1.16
N PHE A 27 4.27 -1.47 0.10
CA PHE A 27 4.21 -0.27 0.93
C PHE A 27 4.66 -0.59 2.35
N HIS A 28 5.28 0.39 2.98
CA HIS A 28 5.65 0.34 4.38
C HIS A 28 4.62 1.13 5.19
N ARG A 29 4.44 0.79 6.47
CA ARG A 29 3.46 1.49 7.32
C ARG A 29 3.68 3.01 7.35
N SER A 30 4.93 3.44 7.22
CA SER A 30 5.26 4.86 7.24
C SER A 30 4.70 5.63 6.04
N CYS A 31 4.23 4.94 5.02
CA CYS A 31 3.66 5.57 3.83
C CYS A 31 2.17 5.89 3.97
N LEU A 32 1.54 5.43 5.05
CA LEU A 32 0.13 5.72 5.32
C LEU A 32 -0.01 7.15 5.85
N LYS A 33 -0.96 7.91 5.31
CA LYS A 33 -1.11 9.32 5.64
C LYS A 33 -2.31 9.62 6.54
N ASN A 34 -3.44 8.97 6.31
CA ASN A 34 -4.66 9.29 7.06
C ASN A 34 -5.31 8.10 7.73
N ILE A 35 -4.55 7.04 7.96
CA ILE A 35 -5.03 5.87 8.68
C ILE A 35 -3.85 5.21 9.39
N GLU A 36 -4.13 4.65 10.57
CA GLU A 36 -3.12 3.87 11.29
C GLU A 36 -2.98 2.49 10.65
N PHE A 37 -1.76 1.97 10.66
CA PHE A 37 -1.49 0.65 10.09
C PHE A 37 -2.36 -0.42 10.74
N GLU A 38 -2.60 -0.30 12.04
CA GLU A 38 -3.42 -1.25 12.80
C GLU A 38 -4.87 -1.27 12.34
N ASP A 39 -5.35 -0.17 11.78
CA ASP A 39 -6.73 -0.04 11.33
C ASP A 39 -6.92 -0.39 9.86
N LEU A 40 -5.82 -0.57 9.13
CA LEU A 40 -5.88 -0.92 7.73
C LEU A 40 -6.21 -2.40 7.57
N THR A 41 -7.12 -2.73 6.67
CA THR A 41 -7.53 -4.13 6.44
C THR A 41 -7.36 -4.50 4.98
N GLU A 42 -7.20 -5.79 4.75
CA GLU A 42 -7.14 -6.31 3.38
C GLU A 42 -8.49 -6.10 2.71
N GLY A 43 -8.44 -5.76 1.42
CA GLY A 43 -9.65 -5.43 0.67
C GLY A 43 -10.02 -3.96 0.70
N ARG A 44 -9.32 -3.14 1.51
CA ARG A 44 -9.60 -1.71 1.58
C ARG A 44 -9.14 -1.00 0.33
N GLU A 45 -10.00 -0.12 -0.20
CA GLU A 45 -9.62 0.72 -1.34
C GLU A 45 -8.80 1.91 -0.87
N VAL A 46 -7.73 2.20 -1.60
CA VAL A 46 -6.80 3.28 -1.25
C VAL A 46 -6.39 4.05 -2.49
N THR A 47 -5.89 5.28 -2.28
CA THR A 47 -5.19 6.03 -3.32
C THR A 47 -3.74 6.18 -2.89
N PHE A 48 -2.85 6.24 -3.85
CA PHE A 48 -1.42 6.31 -3.55
C PHE A 48 -0.63 6.87 -4.73
N GLU A 49 0.59 7.27 -4.46
CA GLU A 49 1.55 7.64 -5.49
C GLU A 49 2.40 6.42 -5.82
N ASP A 50 2.49 6.08 -7.09
CA ASP A 50 3.33 4.97 -7.51
C ASP A 50 4.76 5.45 -7.71
N ALA A 51 5.70 4.59 -7.31
CA ALA A 51 7.12 4.88 -7.44
C ALA A 51 7.86 3.59 -7.74
N GLU A 52 9.07 3.73 -8.27
CA GLU A 52 9.95 2.59 -8.48
C GLU A 52 11.12 2.70 -7.54
N GLY A 53 11.44 1.59 -6.87
CA GLY A 53 12.60 1.51 -6.00
C GLY A 53 13.49 0.36 -6.42
N ASP A 54 14.54 0.13 -5.65
CA ASP A 54 15.52 -0.92 -5.96
C ASP A 54 14.88 -2.30 -5.99
N ARG A 55 13.75 -2.47 -5.31
CA ARG A 55 13.08 -3.78 -5.20
C ARG A 55 11.79 -3.85 -5.99
N GLY A 56 11.57 -2.90 -6.90
CA GLY A 56 10.41 -2.90 -7.75
C GLY A 56 9.43 -1.78 -7.40
N LEU A 57 8.16 -2.02 -7.67
CA LEU A 57 7.13 -1.00 -7.53
C LEU A 57 6.78 -0.74 -6.06
N ARG A 58 6.61 0.52 -5.72
CA ARG A 58 6.29 0.97 -4.36
C ARG A 58 5.08 1.91 -4.39
N ALA A 59 4.29 1.85 -3.33
CA ALA A 59 3.21 2.79 -3.10
C ALA A 59 3.64 3.76 -2.01
N GLU A 60 3.50 5.06 -2.27
CA GLU A 60 3.84 6.11 -1.32
C GLU A 60 2.64 7.03 -1.15
N ASP A 61 2.63 7.81 -0.05
CA ASP A 61 1.56 8.78 0.23
C ASP A 61 0.18 8.13 0.08
N ILE A 62 -0.07 7.10 0.91
CA ILE A 62 -1.28 6.30 0.82
C ILE A 62 -2.39 6.93 1.66
N PHE A 63 -3.54 7.13 1.03
CA PHE A 63 -4.74 7.66 1.67
C PHE A 63 -5.90 6.67 1.51
N VAL A 64 -6.74 6.60 2.51
CA VAL A 64 -7.99 5.82 2.45
C VAL A 64 -9.20 6.73 2.28
#